data_7d3b81c6d0ba7edbf3bdd27f932436ef
#
_entry.id   7d3b81c6d0ba7edbf3bdd27f932436ef
#
_cell.length_a   1.000
_cell.length_b   1.000
_cell.length_c   1.000
_cell.angle_alpha   90.00
_cell.angle_beta   90.00
_cell.angle_gamma   90.00
#
_symmetry.space_group_name_H-M   'P 1'
#
loop_
_entity.id
_entity.type
_entity.pdbx_description
1 polymer ?
#
loop_
_entity_poly.entity_id
_entity_poly.type
_entity_poly.pdbx_seq_one_letter_code
_entity_poly.pdbx_strand_id
1 'polypeptide(L)'
;MIDAIFKAHEVNQEVIKFIDTIVAECGKPKHSYESFAVPEELFAAMKEVVTPEEMEEAVFTDDKQTREENIRVVTEKLEEAFADNEEWLAILPDAVYQYQKKTVRKMILKDHKRPDGRQIDQIRPLAAEVDLIPRVHGSAMFTRGQTQICDICTLAPLSEAQRLDGLDEAETTKRYMHHYNFPSYSVGETRPSRGPGRREIGHGALAERALVPVLPSEADFPYAIRTVSETFESNGSTSQASVCASSMALMAAGVPIKSAVAGISCGLVTGDTDDDYLVLTDIQGLEDFFGDMDFKVAGTHEGITAIQMDIKIHGLTRAIIEEAIAKTRKARLYIMDEVMSKAINEPRAEVGEYAPKIIQMQIDPQKIGDVVGQRGKTINAIIEQTGVKIDITDDGAVSICGTDATGMEQARKLIYTIVTDFEAGQVLEGKVISIKEFGAFVEFAPGKEGMVHISKISKERVNHVEDVLTLGDTVKVVCLGKDKMGRFSFSMKDVADKKL
;
A
#
# COMPACT_ATOMS: atom_id res chain seq x y z
N MET A 1 20.81 -12.83 5.17
CA MET A 1 19.93 -12.32 6.27
C MET A 1 20.44 -12.76 7.64
N ILE A 2 20.65 -14.04 7.91
CA ILE A 2 21.15 -14.56 9.19
C ILE A 2 22.42 -13.86 9.64
N ASP A 3 23.44 -13.81 8.78
CA ASP A 3 24.72 -13.14 9.12
C ASP A 3 24.54 -11.63 9.38
N ALA A 4 23.58 -10.99 8.71
CA ALA A 4 23.24 -9.60 8.98
C ALA A 4 22.61 -9.40 10.37
N ILE A 5 21.74 -10.32 10.82
CA ILE A 5 21.16 -10.32 12.18
C ILE A 5 22.27 -10.46 13.22
N PHE A 6 23.19 -11.41 13.03
CA PHE A 6 24.30 -11.61 13.98
C PHE A 6 25.30 -10.45 13.96
N LYS A 7 25.55 -9.86 12.79
CA LYS A 7 26.38 -8.64 12.71
C LYS A 7 25.76 -7.46 13.44
N ALA A 8 24.45 -7.27 13.32
CA ALA A 8 23.73 -6.25 14.08
C ALA A 8 23.80 -6.53 15.60
N HIS A 9 23.67 -7.80 16.00
CA HIS A 9 23.82 -8.21 17.40
C HIS A 9 25.22 -7.87 17.96
N GLU A 10 26.29 -8.15 17.22
CA GLU A 10 27.65 -7.78 17.62
C GLU A 10 27.80 -6.27 17.89
N VAL A 11 27.28 -5.44 16.98
CA VAL A 11 27.30 -3.99 17.13
C VAL A 11 26.49 -3.54 18.35
N ASN A 12 25.32 -4.14 18.56
CA ASN A 12 24.50 -3.87 19.75
C ASN A 12 25.22 -4.22 21.06
N GLN A 13 26.06 -5.27 21.07
CA GLN A 13 26.87 -5.61 22.26
C GLN A 13 27.90 -4.51 22.60
N GLU A 14 28.45 -3.82 21.62
CA GLU A 14 29.33 -2.68 21.85
C GLU A 14 28.59 -1.50 22.48
N VAL A 15 27.36 -1.21 21.99
CA VAL A 15 26.51 -0.18 22.56
C VAL A 15 26.10 -0.53 24.00
N ILE A 16 25.73 -1.78 24.26
CA ILE A 16 25.37 -2.26 25.61
C ILE A 16 26.55 -2.09 26.56
N LYS A 17 27.78 -2.48 26.18
CA LYS A 17 28.98 -2.29 27.01
C LYS A 17 29.20 -0.82 27.35
N PHE A 18 28.96 0.09 26.41
CA PHE A 18 29.04 1.52 26.68
C PHE A 18 27.96 1.97 27.68
N ILE A 19 26.73 1.50 27.54
CA ILE A 19 25.65 1.78 28.50
C ILE A 19 26.01 1.25 29.89
N ASP A 20 26.60 0.06 29.99
CA ASP A 20 27.05 -0.51 31.27
C ASP A 20 28.07 0.37 31.99
N THR A 21 28.97 1.06 31.26
CA THR A 21 29.88 2.03 31.86
C THR A 21 29.14 3.22 32.48
N ILE A 22 28.07 3.70 31.84
CA ILE A 22 27.22 4.77 32.35
C ILE A 22 26.47 4.29 33.60
N VAL A 23 25.93 3.08 33.55
CA VAL A 23 25.24 2.46 34.73
C VAL A 23 26.19 2.27 35.91
N ALA A 24 27.44 1.86 35.66
CA ALA A 24 28.43 1.72 36.70
C ALA A 24 28.81 3.05 37.37
N GLU A 25 28.83 4.15 36.57
CA GLU A 25 29.22 5.47 37.06
C GLU A 25 28.10 6.23 37.76
N CYS A 26 26.88 6.20 37.24
CA CYS A 26 25.76 7.00 37.71
C CYS A 26 24.43 6.25 37.91
N GLY A 27 24.45 4.91 37.79
CA GLY A 27 23.28 4.08 38.02
C GLY A 27 22.81 4.10 39.50
N LYS A 28 21.51 3.98 39.66
CA LYS A 28 20.88 3.88 40.99
C LYS A 28 20.48 2.44 41.31
N PRO A 29 20.48 2.04 42.60
CA PRO A 29 19.96 0.73 43.01
C PRO A 29 18.53 0.53 42.48
N LYS A 30 18.23 -0.66 41.99
CA LYS A 30 16.87 -1.02 41.59
C LYS A 30 15.97 -1.14 42.82
N HIS A 31 14.71 -0.69 42.67
CA HIS A 31 13.70 -0.92 43.68
C HIS A 31 13.36 -2.41 43.75
N SER A 32 13.14 -2.92 44.97
CA SER A 32 12.47 -4.21 45.15
C SER A 32 10.99 -4.07 44.77
N TYR A 33 10.44 -5.10 44.17
CA TYR A 33 9.01 -5.23 43.92
C TYR A 33 8.58 -6.67 44.13
N GLU A 34 7.34 -6.86 44.53
CA GLU A 34 6.72 -8.17 44.58
C GLU A 34 6.13 -8.48 43.20
N SER A 35 6.55 -9.60 42.63
CA SER A 35 5.97 -10.06 41.36
C SER A 35 4.62 -10.69 41.65
N PHE A 36 3.59 -10.29 40.90
CA PHE A 36 2.30 -10.97 40.93
C PHE A 36 2.47 -12.39 40.39
N ALA A 37 2.22 -13.37 41.26
CA ALA A 37 2.24 -14.78 40.91
C ALA A 37 0.96 -15.46 41.37
N VAL A 38 0.40 -16.34 40.55
CA VAL A 38 -0.73 -17.18 40.97
C VAL A 38 -0.23 -18.15 42.07
N PRO A 39 -0.86 -18.20 43.26
CA PRO A 39 -0.47 -19.12 44.31
C PRO A 39 -0.54 -20.57 43.86
N GLU A 40 0.48 -21.36 44.25
CA GLU A 40 0.52 -22.78 43.88
C GLU A 40 -0.67 -23.57 44.48
N GLU A 41 -1.17 -23.15 45.63
CA GLU A 41 -2.35 -23.73 46.27
C GLU A 41 -3.61 -23.56 45.42
N LEU A 42 -3.83 -22.34 44.89
CA LEU A 42 -4.93 -22.08 43.96
C LEU A 42 -4.78 -22.94 42.70
N PHE A 43 -3.57 -23.04 42.17
CA PHE A 43 -3.32 -23.83 40.97
C PHE A 43 -3.56 -25.33 41.18
N ALA A 44 -3.25 -25.85 42.35
CA ALA A 44 -3.54 -27.24 42.76
C ALA A 44 -5.06 -27.45 42.88
N ALA A 45 -5.76 -26.57 43.61
CA ALA A 45 -7.21 -26.62 43.78
C ALA A 45 -7.96 -26.54 42.42
N MET A 46 -7.50 -25.67 41.48
CA MET A 46 -8.09 -25.59 40.15
C MET A 46 -8.03 -26.91 39.40
N LYS A 47 -6.93 -27.66 39.50
CA LYS A 47 -6.77 -28.95 38.84
C LYS A 47 -7.65 -30.07 39.43
N GLU A 48 -8.09 -29.92 40.70
CA GLU A 48 -9.07 -30.82 41.29
C GLU A 48 -10.49 -30.57 40.77
N VAL A 49 -10.81 -29.31 40.42
CA VAL A 49 -12.11 -28.88 39.90
C VAL A 49 -12.21 -29.07 38.39
N VAL A 50 -11.17 -28.67 37.68
CA VAL A 50 -11.03 -28.77 36.20
C VAL A 50 -9.74 -29.54 35.93
N THR A 51 -9.90 -30.77 35.45
CA THR A 51 -8.74 -31.64 35.19
C THR A 51 -7.92 -31.13 33.99
N PRO A 52 -6.64 -31.53 33.87
CA PRO A 52 -5.83 -31.18 32.69
C PRO A 52 -6.46 -31.62 31.37
N GLU A 53 -7.16 -32.75 31.38
CA GLU A 53 -7.88 -33.30 30.22
C GLU A 53 -9.07 -32.41 29.84
N GLU A 54 -9.88 -31.96 30.79
CA GLU A 54 -10.98 -31.02 30.58
C GLU A 54 -10.48 -29.67 30.02
N MET A 55 -9.35 -29.15 30.57
CA MET A 55 -8.74 -27.92 30.04
C MET A 55 -8.18 -28.12 28.64
N GLU A 56 -7.61 -29.28 28.32
CA GLU A 56 -7.14 -29.60 26.98
C GLU A 56 -8.32 -29.68 26.00
N GLU A 57 -9.41 -30.34 26.36
CA GLU A 57 -10.64 -30.37 25.54
C GLU A 57 -11.20 -28.97 25.30
N ALA A 58 -11.19 -28.11 26.31
CA ALA A 58 -11.71 -26.74 26.18
C ALA A 58 -10.89 -25.88 25.20
N VAL A 59 -9.57 -26.04 25.13
CA VAL A 59 -8.72 -25.29 24.22
C VAL A 59 -8.56 -25.92 22.84
N PHE A 60 -8.88 -27.22 22.70
CA PHE A 60 -8.68 -27.98 21.47
C PHE A 60 -9.86 -27.82 20.50
N THR A 61 -9.82 -26.78 19.69
CA THR A 61 -10.78 -26.52 18.60
C THR A 61 -10.15 -25.56 17.60
N ASP A 62 -10.50 -25.68 16.32
CA ASP A 62 -10.11 -24.77 15.24
C ASP A 62 -10.93 -23.47 15.24
N ASP A 63 -12.11 -23.48 15.87
CA ASP A 63 -13.01 -22.33 15.95
C ASP A 63 -12.74 -21.48 17.21
N LYS A 64 -12.41 -20.21 16.98
CA LYS A 64 -12.07 -19.25 18.04
C LYS A 64 -13.26 -19.00 18.99
N GLN A 65 -14.47 -18.83 18.45
CA GLN A 65 -15.65 -18.51 19.27
C GLN A 65 -16.04 -19.69 20.14
N THR A 66 -16.02 -20.90 19.58
CA THR A 66 -16.25 -22.14 20.33
C THR A 66 -15.23 -22.30 21.46
N ARG A 67 -13.96 -21.98 21.21
CA ARG A 67 -12.93 -22.03 22.25
C ARG A 67 -13.18 -21.02 23.37
N GLU A 68 -13.54 -19.78 23.05
CA GLU A 68 -13.85 -18.75 24.04
C GLU A 68 -15.05 -19.15 24.89
N GLU A 69 -16.07 -19.78 24.30
CA GLU A 69 -17.22 -20.31 25.01
C GLU A 69 -16.84 -21.48 25.95
N ASN A 70 -16.05 -22.44 25.47
CA ASN A 70 -15.56 -23.54 26.30
C ASN A 70 -14.77 -23.05 27.50
N ILE A 71 -13.90 -22.04 27.31
CA ILE A 71 -13.14 -21.45 28.40
C ILE A 71 -14.03 -20.68 29.38
N ARG A 72 -15.10 -20.04 28.89
CA ARG A 72 -16.11 -19.40 29.73
C ARG A 72 -16.76 -20.43 30.65
N VAL A 73 -17.20 -21.57 30.12
CA VAL A 73 -17.80 -22.65 30.89
C VAL A 73 -16.82 -23.18 31.96
N VAL A 74 -15.56 -23.37 31.60
CA VAL A 74 -14.49 -23.77 32.56
C VAL A 74 -14.31 -22.71 33.65
N THR A 75 -14.34 -21.44 33.29
CA THR A 75 -14.18 -20.34 34.24
C THR A 75 -15.35 -20.26 35.21
N GLU A 76 -16.59 -20.38 34.74
CA GLU A 76 -17.82 -20.40 35.54
C GLU A 76 -17.79 -21.58 36.56
N LYS A 77 -17.34 -22.78 36.13
CA LYS A 77 -17.17 -23.93 37.02
C LYS A 77 -16.18 -23.68 38.15
N LEU A 78 -15.11 -22.93 37.89
CA LEU A 78 -14.13 -22.52 38.87
C LEU A 78 -14.65 -21.41 39.79
N GLU A 79 -15.39 -20.43 39.28
CA GLU A 79 -16.02 -19.39 40.06
C GLU A 79 -17.04 -19.95 41.04
N GLU A 80 -17.86 -20.90 40.63
CA GLU A 80 -18.79 -21.61 41.49
C GLU A 80 -18.07 -22.41 42.60
N ALA A 81 -16.99 -23.11 42.25
CA ALA A 81 -16.23 -23.92 43.20
C ALA A 81 -15.50 -23.07 44.27
N PHE A 82 -15.10 -21.87 43.92
CA PHE A 82 -14.38 -20.96 44.81
C PHE A 82 -15.21 -19.78 45.31
N ALA A 83 -16.55 -19.86 45.19
CA ALA A 83 -17.47 -18.77 45.55
C ALA A 83 -17.28 -18.23 47.00
N ASP A 84 -16.83 -19.03 47.90
CA ASP A 84 -16.59 -18.67 49.30
C ASP A 84 -15.18 -18.05 49.55
N ASN A 85 -14.34 -17.92 48.52
CA ASN A 85 -12.98 -17.42 48.66
C ASN A 85 -12.76 -16.16 47.77
N GLU A 86 -13.08 -14.98 48.30
CA GLU A 86 -12.96 -13.71 47.59
C GLU A 86 -11.53 -13.40 47.11
N GLU A 87 -10.49 -13.84 47.85
CA GLU A 87 -9.10 -13.63 47.49
C GLU A 87 -8.75 -14.42 46.19
N TRP A 88 -9.19 -15.69 46.13
CA TRP A 88 -8.98 -16.51 44.94
C TRP A 88 -9.81 -16.02 43.74
N LEU A 89 -11.04 -15.59 43.93
CA LEU A 89 -11.87 -15.04 42.86
C LEU A 89 -11.24 -13.79 42.23
N ALA A 90 -10.58 -12.93 43.00
CA ALA A 90 -9.95 -11.73 42.49
C ALA A 90 -8.81 -12.01 41.51
N ILE A 91 -8.11 -13.14 41.66
CA ILE A 91 -6.97 -13.55 40.85
C ILE A 91 -7.30 -14.68 39.87
N LEU A 92 -8.53 -15.20 39.89
CA LEU A 92 -8.96 -16.33 39.07
C LEU A 92 -8.78 -16.11 37.57
N PRO A 93 -9.08 -14.93 36.98
CA PRO A 93 -8.84 -14.69 35.53
C PRO A 93 -7.38 -14.93 35.12
N ASP A 94 -6.43 -14.45 35.93
CA ASP A 94 -5.01 -14.66 35.67
C ASP A 94 -4.60 -16.13 35.87
N ALA A 95 -5.20 -16.81 36.86
CA ALA A 95 -4.96 -18.23 37.12
C ALA A 95 -5.48 -19.10 35.96
N VAL A 96 -6.66 -18.83 35.44
CA VAL A 96 -7.24 -19.48 34.24
C VAL A 96 -6.35 -19.25 33.02
N TYR A 97 -5.90 -18.01 32.78
CA TYR A 97 -4.96 -17.69 31.73
C TYR A 97 -3.66 -18.50 31.82
N GLN A 98 -3.07 -18.60 33.00
CA GLN A 98 -1.86 -19.39 33.23
C GLN A 98 -2.11 -20.90 33.06
N TYR A 99 -3.29 -21.39 33.42
CA TYR A 99 -3.66 -22.79 33.22
C TYR A 99 -3.77 -23.12 31.73
N GLN A 100 -4.48 -22.29 30.95
CA GLN A 100 -4.54 -22.41 29.50
C GLN A 100 -3.14 -22.39 28.88
N LYS A 101 -2.31 -21.42 29.29
CA LYS A 101 -0.93 -21.28 28.79
C LYS A 101 -0.12 -22.56 29.02
N LYS A 102 -0.14 -23.11 30.24
CA LYS A 102 0.58 -24.34 30.57
C LYS A 102 0.06 -25.53 29.77
N THR A 103 -1.26 -25.63 29.60
CA THR A 103 -1.90 -26.71 28.83
C THR A 103 -1.50 -26.63 27.35
N VAL A 104 -1.65 -25.50 26.71
CA VAL A 104 -1.32 -25.31 25.29
C VAL A 104 0.17 -25.54 25.02
N ARG A 105 1.06 -25.02 25.90
CA ARG A 105 2.51 -25.25 25.75
C ARG A 105 2.88 -26.72 25.89
N LYS A 106 2.25 -27.44 26.82
CA LYS A 106 2.42 -28.90 26.96
C LYS A 106 1.96 -29.64 25.72
N MET A 107 0.76 -29.32 25.21
CA MET A 107 0.21 -29.93 23.98
C MET A 107 1.19 -29.78 22.81
N ILE A 108 1.71 -28.56 22.60
CA ILE A 108 2.63 -28.28 21.50
C ILE A 108 3.97 -28.99 21.70
N LEU A 109 4.61 -28.79 22.87
CA LEU A 109 6.00 -29.18 23.10
C LEU A 109 6.19 -30.68 23.36
N LYS A 110 5.25 -31.30 24.12
CA LYS A 110 5.35 -32.69 24.51
C LYS A 110 4.50 -33.62 23.66
N ASP A 111 3.30 -33.20 23.31
CA ASP A 111 2.34 -34.04 22.59
C ASP A 111 2.37 -33.78 21.07
N HIS A 112 3.16 -32.78 20.61
CA HIS A 112 3.24 -32.32 19.22
C HIS A 112 1.87 -32.05 18.59
N LYS A 113 0.93 -31.54 19.41
CA LYS A 113 -0.46 -31.30 19.08
C LYS A 113 -0.75 -29.79 19.15
N ARG A 114 -1.14 -29.20 18.04
CA ARG A 114 -1.57 -27.81 18.01
C ARG A 114 -3.02 -27.67 18.46
N PRO A 115 -3.42 -26.52 19.07
CA PRO A 115 -4.77 -26.33 19.60
C PRO A 115 -5.88 -26.47 18.54
N ASP A 116 -5.59 -26.22 17.26
CA ASP A 116 -6.52 -26.35 16.15
C ASP A 116 -6.38 -27.68 15.37
N GLY A 117 -5.62 -28.63 15.88
CA GLY A 117 -5.42 -29.95 15.29
C GLY A 117 -4.46 -30.02 14.11
N ARG A 118 -3.87 -28.89 13.67
CA ARG A 118 -2.88 -28.88 12.60
C ARG A 118 -1.57 -29.56 13.00
N GLN A 119 -0.85 -30.03 11.97
CA GLN A 119 0.55 -30.45 12.13
C GLN A 119 1.44 -29.23 12.36
N ILE A 120 2.66 -29.44 12.91
CA ILE A 120 3.59 -28.37 13.30
C ILE A 120 3.88 -27.40 12.15
N ASP A 121 4.06 -27.91 10.93
CA ASP A 121 4.39 -27.10 9.73
C ASP A 121 3.19 -26.81 8.81
N GLN A 122 2.01 -27.20 9.24
CA GLN A 122 0.80 -27.04 8.42
C GLN A 122 0.31 -25.59 8.46
N ILE A 123 0.09 -25.03 7.27
CA ILE A 123 -0.53 -23.71 7.07
C ILE A 123 -2.06 -23.88 7.15
N ARG A 124 -2.77 -22.90 7.71
CA ARG A 124 -4.25 -22.84 7.71
C ARG A 124 -4.80 -22.87 6.28
N PRO A 125 -6.05 -23.24 6.07
CA PRO A 125 -6.70 -23.14 4.75
C PRO A 125 -6.54 -21.75 4.16
N LEU A 126 -6.20 -21.68 2.87
CA LEU A 126 -5.89 -20.43 2.17
C LEU A 126 -6.89 -20.20 1.03
N ALA A 127 -7.30 -18.95 0.86
CA ALA A 127 -8.03 -18.48 -0.31
C ALA A 127 -7.56 -17.08 -0.72
N ALA A 128 -7.62 -16.80 -2.02
CA ALA A 128 -7.24 -15.51 -2.59
C ALA A 128 -8.19 -15.16 -3.73
N GLU A 129 -8.63 -13.90 -3.77
CA GLU A 129 -9.51 -13.37 -4.80
C GLU A 129 -9.11 -11.94 -5.16
N VAL A 130 -9.38 -11.54 -6.40
CA VAL A 130 -9.18 -10.16 -6.87
C VAL A 130 -10.48 -9.59 -7.42
N ASP A 131 -10.56 -8.27 -7.60
CA ASP A 131 -11.71 -7.57 -8.19
C ASP A 131 -13.02 -7.64 -7.41
N LEU A 132 -12.95 -7.75 -6.10
CA LEU A 132 -14.14 -7.83 -5.25
C LEU A 132 -14.98 -6.54 -5.27
N ILE A 133 -14.33 -5.39 -5.41
CA ILE A 133 -14.98 -4.09 -5.38
C ILE A 133 -14.94 -3.47 -6.79
N PRO A 134 -16.08 -3.33 -7.49
CA PRO A 134 -16.09 -3.03 -8.92
C PRO A 134 -15.53 -1.66 -9.32
N ARG A 135 -15.62 -0.64 -8.45
CA ARG A 135 -15.28 0.75 -8.83
C ARG A 135 -13.96 1.27 -8.30
N VAL A 136 -13.23 0.46 -7.55
CA VAL A 136 -11.88 0.80 -7.10
C VAL A 136 -10.85 0.52 -8.21
N HIS A 137 -9.63 1.00 -8.06
CA HIS A 137 -8.62 0.84 -9.11
C HIS A 137 -8.02 -0.57 -9.10
N GLY A 138 -7.98 -1.23 -7.95
CA GLY A 138 -7.66 -2.63 -7.75
C GLY A 138 -8.09 -3.07 -6.36
N SER A 139 -8.51 -4.30 -6.20
CA SER A 139 -8.84 -4.89 -4.90
C SER A 139 -8.50 -6.36 -4.85
N ALA A 140 -8.17 -6.84 -3.65
CA ALA A 140 -7.90 -8.23 -3.39
C ALA A 140 -8.35 -8.64 -1.99
N MET A 141 -8.77 -9.89 -1.85
CA MET A 141 -9.05 -10.54 -0.59
C MET A 141 -8.04 -11.67 -0.38
N PHE A 142 -7.48 -11.74 0.81
CA PHE A 142 -6.67 -12.87 1.24
C PHE A 142 -7.22 -13.44 2.54
N THR A 143 -7.50 -14.75 2.52
CA THR A 143 -8.03 -15.48 3.66
C THR A 143 -7.06 -16.57 4.09
N ARG A 144 -6.84 -16.68 5.40
CA ARG A 144 -6.01 -17.72 6.01
C ARG A 144 -6.69 -18.21 7.30
N GLY A 145 -7.46 -19.30 7.19
CA GLY A 145 -8.36 -19.75 8.26
C GLY A 145 -9.31 -18.63 8.65
N GLN A 146 -9.36 -18.31 9.93
CA GLN A 146 -10.16 -17.21 10.50
C GLN A 146 -9.39 -15.87 10.51
N THR A 147 -8.57 -15.62 9.50
CA THR A 147 -7.95 -14.30 9.27
C THR A 147 -8.26 -13.87 7.85
N GLN A 148 -8.98 -12.76 7.68
CA GLN A 148 -9.42 -12.27 6.39
C GLN A 148 -9.14 -10.77 6.24
N ILE A 149 -8.45 -10.42 5.14
CA ILE A 149 -8.06 -9.05 4.79
C ILE A 149 -8.56 -8.72 3.40
N CYS A 150 -9.26 -7.60 3.27
CA CYS A 150 -9.53 -6.95 2.00
C CYS A 150 -8.59 -5.77 1.81
N ASP A 151 -7.85 -5.74 0.71
CA ASP A 151 -6.99 -4.60 0.36
C ASP A 151 -7.51 -3.87 -0.87
N ILE A 152 -7.43 -2.55 -0.82
CA ILE A 152 -7.92 -1.66 -1.87
C ILE A 152 -6.77 -0.76 -2.32
N CYS A 153 -6.44 -0.83 -3.60
CA CYS A 153 -5.44 0.02 -4.22
C CYS A 153 -6.08 1.23 -4.91
N THR A 154 -5.55 2.41 -4.64
CA THR A 154 -5.92 3.67 -5.28
C THR A 154 -4.69 4.29 -5.93
N LEU A 155 -4.84 4.71 -7.19
CA LEU A 155 -3.82 5.41 -7.98
C LEU A 155 -4.22 6.87 -8.16
N ALA A 156 -3.25 7.77 -8.09
CA ALA A 156 -3.46 9.21 -8.24
C ALA A 156 -2.24 9.86 -8.91
N PRO A 157 -2.34 11.11 -9.43
CA PRO A 157 -1.17 11.86 -9.87
C PRO A 157 -0.15 12.04 -8.75
N LEU A 158 1.12 12.28 -9.10
CA LEU A 158 2.21 12.50 -8.13
C LEU A 158 1.97 13.68 -7.20
N SER A 159 1.24 14.70 -7.65
CA SER A 159 0.81 15.84 -6.81
C SER A 159 -0.03 15.44 -5.59
N GLU A 160 -0.61 14.26 -5.59
CA GLU A 160 -1.38 13.69 -4.46
C GLU A 160 -0.51 12.82 -3.52
N ALA A 161 0.81 12.74 -3.75
CA ALA A 161 1.72 12.07 -2.82
C ALA A 161 1.67 12.72 -1.43
N GLN A 162 1.83 11.91 -0.39
CA GLN A 162 1.84 12.41 0.97
C GLN A 162 3.01 13.38 1.17
N ARG A 163 2.75 14.57 1.66
CA ARG A 163 3.79 15.50 2.07
C ARG A 163 4.34 15.11 3.44
N LEU A 164 5.65 15.07 3.54
CA LEU A 164 6.36 14.86 4.79
C LEU A 164 6.83 16.23 5.30
N ASP A 165 6.44 16.56 6.53
CA ASP A 165 6.75 17.84 7.18
C ASP A 165 7.41 17.56 8.54
N GLY A 166 8.62 17.00 8.47
CA GLY A 166 9.47 16.70 9.62
C GLY A 166 10.71 17.61 9.66
N LEU A 167 11.30 17.77 10.85
CA LEU A 167 12.48 18.60 11.02
C LEU A 167 13.75 18.03 10.38
N ASP A 168 13.84 16.71 10.28
CA ASP A 168 15.05 15.97 9.86
C ASP A 168 14.81 15.09 8.62
N GLU A 169 13.72 15.27 7.91
CA GLU A 169 13.39 14.43 6.75
C GLU A 169 14.12 14.93 5.50
N ALA A 170 14.90 14.05 4.88
CA ALA A 170 15.54 14.28 3.60
C ALA A 170 14.53 14.22 2.43
N GLU A 171 13.47 13.43 2.58
CA GLU A 171 12.39 13.31 1.61
C GLU A 171 11.23 14.20 2.02
N THR A 172 10.73 15.00 1.08
CA THR A 172 9.60 15.92 1.30
C THR A 172 8.26 15.31 0.92
N THR A 173 8.28 14.19 0.20
CA THR A 173 7.07 13.47 -0.28
C THR A 173 7.24 11.97 -0.17
N LYS A 174 6.12 11.29 0.05
CA LYS A 174 6.03 9.84 0.09
C LYS A 174 5.01 9.37 -0.94
N ARG A 175 5.49 8.72 -1.99
CA ARG A 175 4.69 8.27 -3.14
C ARG A 175 3.84 7.05 -2.86
N TYR A 176 4.35 6.09 -2.08
CA TYR A 176 3.63 4.90 -1.68
C TYR A 176 3.18 4.99 -0.22
N MET A 177 1.90 4.76 0.01
CA MET A 177 1.28 4.75 1.33
C MET A 177 0.56 3.44 1.53
N HIS A 178 0.83 2.77 2.65
CA HIS A 178 0.07 1.59 3.07
C HIS A 178 -0.63 1.87 4.40
N HIS A 179 -1.96 1.87 4.39
CA HIS A 179 -2.77 2.02 5.59
C HIS A 179 -3.38 0.68 5.98
N TYR A 180 -3.42 0.44 7.28
CA TYR A 180 -3.92 -0.80 7.85
C TYR A 180 -4.96 -0.47 8.92
N ASN A 181 -6.16 -1.02 8.79
CA ASN A 181 -7.26 -0.84 9.71
C ASN A 181 -7.59 -2.17 10.40
N PHE A 182 -7.73 -2.09 11.72
CA PHE A 182 -8.05 -3.23 12.59
C PHE A 182 -9.24 -2.90 13.47
N PRO A 183 -10.45 -2.88 12.91
CA PRO A 183 -11.66 -2.57 13.65
C PRO A 183 -11.96 -3.64 14.71
N SER A 184 -12.60 -3.24 15.80
CA SER A 184 -12.90 -4.14 16.92
C SER A 184 -13.73 -5.36 16.55
N TYR A 185 -14.64 -5.22 15.58
CA TYR A 185 -15.45 -6.35 15.10
C TYR A 185 -14.61 -7.49 14.52
N SER A 186 -13.41 -7.21 14.02
CA SER A 186 -12.52 -8.24 13.44
C SER A 186 -12.08 -9.30 14.45
N VAL A 187 -12.16 -9.01 15.72
CA VAL A 187 -11.87 -9.92 16.84
C VAL A 187 -13.11 -10.22 17.69
N GLY A 188 -14.31 -9.84 17.24
CA GLY A 188 -15.55 -10.07 17.96
C GLY A 188 -15.82 -9.12 19.11
N GLU A 189 -15.11 -7.98 19.18
CA GLU A 189 -15.23 -7.00 20.25
C GLU A 189 -16.08 -5.79 19.86
N THR A 190 -16.70 -5.17 20.85
CA THR A 190 -17.42 -3.90 20.69
C THR A 190 -16.63 -2.79 21.37
N ARG A 191 -16.09 -1.85 20.59
CA ARG A 191 -15.36 -0.67 21.09
C ARG A 191 -15.74 0.57 20.30
N PRO A 192 -15.63 1.78 20.90
CA PRO A 192 -15.75 3.03 20.15
C PRO A 192 -14.73 3.10 19.01
N SER A 193 -15.18 3.52 17.82
CA SER A 193 -14.27 3.76 16.69
C SER A 193 -13.43 5.00 16.99
N ARG A 194 -12.11 4.84 16.96
CA ARG A 194 -11.12 5.91 17.15
C ARG A 194 -10.16 5.86 15.96
N GLY A 195 -9.29 6.87 15.86
CA GLY A 195 -8.20 6.84 14.87
C GLY A 195 -7.25 5.64 15.10
N PRO A 196 -6.35 5.36 14.14
CA PRO A 196 -5.47 4.21 14.19
C PRO A 196 -4.57 4.21 15.44
N GLY A 197 -4.53 3.07 16.10
CA GLY A 197 -3.64 2.83 17.25
C GLY A 197 -2.21 2.52 16.81
N ARG A 198 -1.30 2.41 17.80
CA ARG A 198 0.12 2.07 17.53
C ARG A 198 0.30 0.73 16.80
N ARG A 199 -0.56 -0.26 17.11
CA ARG A 199 -0.54 -1.57 16.44
C ARG A 199 -0.86 -1.45 14.96
N GLU A 200 -1.87 -0.68 14.60
CA GLU A 200 -2.28 -0.45 13.22
C GLU A 200 -1.19 0.29 12.44
N ILE A 201 -0.59 1.31 13.03
CA ILE A 201 0.54 2.04 12.44
C ILE A 201 1.74 1.11 12.21
N GLY A 202 2.10 0.29 13.20
CA GLY A 202 3.22 -0.67 13.10
C GLY A 202 2.99 -1.76 12.06
N HIS A 203 1.78 -2.33 12.02
CA HIS A 203 1.40 -3.34 11.02
C HIS A 203 1.38 -2.76 9.61
N GLY A 204 0.83 -1.55 9.42
CA GLY A 204 0.86 -0.85 8.15
C GLY A 204 2.29 -0.57 7.67
N ALA A 205 3.15 -0.09 8.57
CA ALA A 205 4.56 0.18 8.26
C ALA A 205 5.35 -1.09 7.88
N LEU A 206 5.03 -2.25 8.48
CA LEU A 206 5.64 -3.52 8.12
C LEU A 206 5.24 -3.95 6.70
N ALA A 207 3.95 -3.88 6.37
CA ALA A 207 3.44 -4.22 5.04
C ALA A 207 3.98 -3.25 3.97
N GLU A 208 4.02 -1.97 4.26
CA GLU A 208 4.62 -0.96 3.38
C GLU A 208 6.08 -1.29 3.07
N ARG A 209 6.88 -1.53 4.11
CA ARG A 209 8.30 -1.89 3.96
C ARG A 209 8.49 -3.17 3.14
N ALA A 210 7.58 -4.13 3.26
CA ALA A 210 7.62 -5.38 2.50
C ALA A 210 7.42 -5.17 1.01
N LEU A 211 6.64 -4.17 0.60
CA LEU A 211 6.23 -3.93 -0.78
C LEU A 211 7.10 -2.88 -1.51
N VAL A 212 7.65 -1.89 -0.79
CA VAL A 212 8.50 -0.83 -1.38
C VAL A 212 9.59 -1.36 -2.33
N PRO A 213 10.34 -2.44 -2.01
CA PRO A 213 11.41 -2.92 -2.88
C PRO A 213 10.94 -3.44 -4.24
N VAL A 214 9.68 -3.83 -4.37
CA VAL A 214 9.12 -4.39 -5.62
C VAL A 214 8.35 -3.36 -6.44
N LEU A 215 8.12 -2.17 -5.92
CA LEU A 215 7.43 -1.11 -6.67
C LEU A 215 8.26 -0.63 -7.88
N PRO A 216 7.59 -0.22 -8.96
CA PRO A 216 8.25 0.41 -10.09
C PRO A 216 8.85 1.78 -9.69
N SER A 217 9.83 2.26 -10.45
CA SER A 217 10.35 3.61 -10.28
C SER A 217 9.29 4.67 -10.63
N GLU A 218 9.47 5.90 -10.18
CA GLU A 218 8.59 7.00 -10.52
C GLU A 218 8.60 7.31 -12.03
N ALA A 219 9.76 7.13 -12.66
CA ALA A 219 9.90 7.34 -14.12
C ALA A 219 9.12 6.29 -14.93
N ASP A 220 9.06 5.03 -14.45
CA ASP A 220 8.35 3.95 -15.13
C ASP A 220 6.84 3.96 -14.86
N PHE A 221 6.44 4.43 -13.67
CA PHE A 221 5.04 4.44 -13.24
C PHE A 221 4.76 5.70 -12.39
N PRO A 222 4.41 6.83 -13.02
CA PRO A 222 4.35 8.16 -12.38
C PRO A 222 3.06 8.39 -11.59
N TYR A 223 2.73 7.47 -10.69
CA TYR A 223 1.57 7.56 -9.81
C TYR A 223 1.97 7.64 -8.35
N ALA A 224 1.22 8.40 -7.58
CA ALA A 224 1.07 8.18 -6.14
C ALA A 224 0.18 6.94 -5.94
N ILE A 225 0.60 6.02 -5.09
CA ILE A 225 -0.03 4.73 -4.87
C ILE A 225 -0.44 4.65 -3.40
N ARG A 226 -1.71 4.34 -3.15
CA ARG A 226 -2.23 4.10 -1.81
C ARG A 226 -2.90 2.75 -1.73
N THR A 227 -2.46 1.89 -0.82
CA THR A 227 -3.14 0.65 -0.44
C THR A 227 -3.77 0.81 0.93
N VAL A 228 -4.95 0.26 1.11
CA VAL A 228 -5.68 0.26 2.39
C VAL A 228 -6.13 -1.16 2.67
N SER A 229 -5.57 -1.75 3.71
CA SER A 229 -5.95 -3.08 4.20
C SER A 229 -7.02 -2.96 5.28
N GLU A 230 -8.19 -3.53 5.02
CA GLU A 230 -9.31 -3.63 5.95
C GLU A 230 -9.37 -5.04 6.53
N THR A 231 -9.25 -5.16 7.84
CA THR A 231 -9.32 -6.45 8.52
C THR A 231 -10.77 -6.82 8.79
N PHE A 232 -11.27 -7.89 8.15
CA PHE A 232 -12.63 -8.38 8.36
C PHE A 232 -12.70 -9.37 9.51
N GLU A 233 -11.71 -10.25 9.63
CA GLU A 233 -11.60 -11.22 10.71
C GLU A 233 -10.12 -11.44 11.06
N SER A 234 -9.82 -11.69 12.34
CA SER A 234 -8.44 -11.90 12.80
C SER A 234 -8.33 -12.99 13.85
N ASN A 235 -7.50 -13.97 13.54
CA ASN A 235 -7.01 -15.00 14.46
C ASN A 235 -5.51 -15.21 14.28
N GLY A 236 -4.74 -14.13 14.44
CA GLY A 236 -3.27 -14.13 14.39
C GLY A 236 -2.68 -13.88 13.01
N SER A 237 -1.51 -13.23 13.02
CA SER A 237 -0.68 -12.89 11.84
C SER A 237 -1.37 -12.11 10.73
N THR A 238 -2.24 -11.19 11.10
CA THR A 238 -3.09 -10.40 10.19
C THR A 238 -2.25 -9.46 9.32
N SER A 239 -1.16 -8.89 9.86
CA SER A 239 -0.24 -8.04 9.08
C SER A 239 0.41 -8.76 7.90
N GLN A 240 0.67 -10.06 8.03
CA GLN A 240 1.23 -10.84 6.92
C GLN A 240 0.17 -11.20 5.87
N ALA A 241 -1.08 -11.33 6.28
CA ALA A 241 -2.20 -11.45 5.34
C ALA A 241 -2.39 -10.14 4.55
N SER A 242 -2.18 -8.97 5.18
CA SER A 242 -2.24 -7.68 4.47
C SER A 242 -1.15 -7.54 3.41
N VAL A 243 0.06 -8.06 3.64
CA VAL A 243 1.12 -8.10 2.62
C VAL A 243 0.66 -8.88 1.38
N CYS A 244 0.07 -10.07 1.57
CA CYS A 244 -0.43 -10.89 0.48
C CYS A 244 -1.56 -10.19 -0.29
N ALA A 245 -2.55 -9.65 0.43
CA ALA A 245 -3.68 -8.94 -0.17
C ALA A 245 -3.22 -7.70 -0.95
N SER A 246 -2.35 -6.88 -0.36
CA SER A 246 -1.83 -5.66 -1.01
C SER A 246 -0.99 -5.97 -2.24
N SER A 247 -0.17 -7.02 -2.20
CA SER A 247 0.59 -7.49 -3.37
C SER A 247 -0.33 -7.80 -4.55
N MET A 248 -1.43 -8.52 -4.30
CA MET A 248 -2.43 -8.84 -5.32
C MET A 248 -3.25 -7.61 -5.75
N ALA A 249 -3.63 -6.72 -4.83
CA ALA A 249 -4.36 -5.49 -5.14
C ALA A 249 -3.54 -4.54 -6.02
N LEU A 250 -2.22 -4.43 -5.80
CA LEU A 250 -1.30 -3.68 -6.66
C LEU A 250 -1.27 -4.27 -8.07
N MET A 251 -1.14 -5.61 -8.21
CA MET A 251 -1.16 -6.28 -9.51
C MET A 251 -2.51 -6.09 -10.22
N ALA A 252 -3.62 -6.20 -9.48
CA ALA A 252 -4.97 -5.99 -10.00
C ALA A 252 -5.21 -4.53 -10.46
N ALA A 253 -4.56 -3.57 -9.81
CA ALA A 253 -4.61 -2.16 -10.20
C ALA A 253 -3.75 -1.83 -11.44
N GLY A 254 -2.97 -2.78 -11.95
CA GLY A 254 -2.04 -2.56 -13.06
C GLY A 254 -0.73 -1.89 -12.65
N VAL A 255 -0.37 -1.95 -11.37
CA VAL A 255 0.96 -1.50 -10.91
C VAL A 255 1.99 -2.55 -11.29
N PRO A 256 2.99 -2.23 -12.14
CA PRO A 256 3.96 -3.21 -12.63
C PRO A 256 5.03 -3.51 -11.57
N ILE A 257 4.59 -4.17 -10.47
CA ILE A 257 5.53 -4.61 -9.43
C ILE A 257 6.49 -5.66 -9.99
N LYS A 258 7.74 -5.64 -9.55
CA LYS A 258 8.81 -6.52 -10.05
C LYS A 258 8.56 -8.00 -9.76
N SER A 259 7.87 -8.30 -8.66
CA SER A 259 7.51 -9.65 -8.23
C SER A 259 6.39 -9.58 -7.20
N ALA A 260 5.58 -10.63 -7.12
CA ALA A 260 4.65 -10.82 -6.00
C ALA A 260 5.42 -10.94 -4.67
N VAL A 261 4.78 -10.49 -3.60
CA VAL A 261 5.29 -10.59 -2.23
C VAL A 261 4.28 -11.33 -1.37
N ALA A 262 4.72 -12.39 -0.71
CA ALA A 262 3.92 -13.07 0.31
C ALA A 262 4.53 -12.89 1.70
N GLY A 263 3.66 -12.91 2.69
CA GLY A 263 4.03 -12.84 4.11
C GLY A 263 3.46 -13.99 4.92
N ILE A 264 4.24 -14.46 5.89
CA ILE A 264 3.84 -15.50 6.85
C ILE A 264 4.54 -15.24 8.19
N SER A 265 3.95 -15.77 9.27
CA SER A 265 4.63 -15.86 10.57
C SER A 265 4.99 -17.28 10.93
N CYS A 266 6.01 -17.41 11.77
CA CYS A 266 6.24 -18.60 12.56
C CYS A 266 6.36 -18.24 14.04
N GLY A 267 6.04 -19.17 14.91
CA GLY A 267 6.15 -19.04 16.36
C GLY A 267 7.18 -19.98 16.94
N LEU A 268 7.46 -19.78 18.23
CA LEU A 268 8.37 -20.60 19.01
C LEU A 268 7.71 -20.96 20.33
N VAL A 269 7.84 -22.21 20.71
CA VAL A 269 7.56 -22.67 22.08
C VAL A 269 8.83 -23.35 22.59
N THR A 270 9.37 -22.87 23.71
CA THR A 270 10.58 -23.41 24.34
C THR A 270 10.24 -24.21 25.57
N GLY A 271 11.07 -25.19 25.91
CA GLY A 271 11.01 -25.95 27.16
C GLY A 271 12.06 -25.49 28.18
N ASP A 272 12.56 -26.43 28.95
CA ASP A 272 13.47 -26.15 30.05
C ASP A 272 14.94 -25.99 29.64
N THR A 273 15.29 -26.37 28.40
CA THR A 273 16.65 -26.27 27.87
C THR A 273 16.65 -25.60 26.50
N ASP A 274 17.79 -25.10 26.08
CA ASP A 274 17.95 -24.43 24.76
C ASP A 274 17.68 -25.36 23.56
N ASP A 275 17.78 -26.66 23.75
CA ASP A 275 17.51 -27.68 22.73
C ASP A 275 16.05 -28.19 22.74
N ASP A 276 15.27 -27.87 23.80
CA ASP A 276 13.87 -28.26 23.95
C ASP A 276 12.98 -27.15 23.41
N TYR A 277 12.79 -27.12 22.08
CA TYR A 277 11.95 -26.12 21.43
C TYR A 277 11.24 -26.66 20.19
N LEU A 278 10.18 -25.98 19.78
CA LEU A 278 9.48 -26.20 18.51
C LEU A 278 9.22 -24.89 17.82
N VAL A 279 9.55 -24.82 16.52
CA VAL A 279 9.17 -23.73 15.64
C VAL A 279 7.91 -24.10 14.87
N LEU A 280 6.86 -23.31 15.01
CA LEU A 280 5.53 -23.52 14.41
C LEU A 280 5.38 -22.65 13.16
N THR A 281 4.97 -23.23 12.05
CA THR A 281 4.62 -22.47 10.85
C THR A 281 3.19 -21.96 10.94
N ASP A 282 2.94 -20.70 10.56
CA ASP A 282 1.61 -20.06 10.52
C ASP A 282 0.88 -20.12 11.87
N ILE A 283 1.32 -19.31 12.82
CA ILE A 283 0.71 -19.26 14.14
C ILE A 283 -0.65 -18.56 14.13
N GLN A 284 -1.57 -19.08 14.94
CA GLN A 284 -2.83 -18.44 15.29
C GLN A 284 -2.70 -17.60 16.58
N GLY A 285 -3.75 -16.82 16.92
CA GLY A 285 -3.73 -15.93 18.07
C GLY A 285 -3.33 -16.61 19.39
N LEU A 286 -3.84 -17.80 19.70
CA LEU A 286 -3.53 -18.52 20.92
C LEU A 286 -2.05 -18.92 21.01
N GLU A 287 -1.46 -19.31 19.87
CA GLU A 287 -0.05 -19.69 19.77
C GLU A 287 0.87 -18.47 19.85
N ASP A 288 0.42 -17.30 19.37
CA ASP A 288 1.10 -16.02 19.58
C ASP A 288 1.06 -15.63 21.06
N PHE A 289 -0.10 -15.67 21.72
CA PHE A 289 -0.22 -15.28 23.14
C PHE A 289 0.62 -16.15 24.07
N PHE A 290 0.64 -17.45 23.86
CA PHE A 290 1.28 -18.42 24.77
C PHE A 290 2.68 -18.86 24.34
N GLY A 291 3.08 -18.53 23.11
CA GLY A 291 4.42 -18.78 22.60
C GLY A 291 5.46 -17.79 23.09
N ASP A 292 6.69 -18.00 22.66
CA ASP A 292 7.87 -17.24 23.07
C ASP A 292 8.42 -16.31 21.98
N MET A 293 7.95 -16.50 20.73
CA MET A 293 8.35 -15.68 19.58
C MET A 293 7.20 -15.61 18.57
N ASP A 294 7.01 -14.43 17.99
CA ASP A 294 6.28 -14.19 16.73
C ASP A 294 7.27 -13.64 15.71
N PHE A 295 7.62 -14.47 14.73
CA PHE A 295 8.62 -14.17 13.71
C PHE A 295 7.96 -14.02 12.35
N LYS A 296 7.83 -12.79 11.87
CA LYS A 296 7.14 -12.42 10.64
C LYS A 296 8.14 -12.19 9.53
N VAL A 297 7.93 -12.84 8.38
CA VAL A 297 8.79 -12.69 7.22
C VAL A 297 7.94 -12.47 5.97
N ALA A 298 8.24 -11.41 5.26
CA ALA A 298 7.70 -11.13 3.93
C ALA A 298 8.81 -11.14 2.88
N GLY A 299 8.47 -11.51 1.64
CA GLY A 299 9.45 -11.51 0.56
C GLY A 299 8.93 -12.14 -0.72
N THR A 300 9.79 -12.07 -1.73
CA THR A 300 9.61 -12.62 -3.08
C THR A 300 10.23 -14.01 -3.19
N HIS A 301 10.25 -14.57 -4.40
CA HIS A 301 11.02 -15.78 -4.70
C HIS A 301 12.54 -15.58 -4.50
N GLU A 302 13.03 -14.38 -4.79
CA GLU A 302 14.47 -14.08 -4.74
C GLU A 302 14.95 -13.83 -3.31
N GLY A 303 14.14 -13.21 -2.44
CA GLY A 303 14.60 -12.85 -1.11
C GLY A 303 13.55 -12.27 -0.18
N ILE A 304 14.03 -11.94 1.02
CA ILE A 304 13.24 -11.31 2.08
C ILE A 304 13.19 -9.80 1.82
N THR A 305 11.99 -9.22 1.87
CA THR A 305 11.77 -7.78 1.74
C THR A 305 11.48 -7.09 3.07
N ALA A 306 10.88 -7.82 4.02
CA ALA A 306 10.68 -7.33 5.38
C ALA A 306 10.71 -8.48 6.39
N ILE A 307 11.15 -8.15 7.61
CA ILE A 307 11.21 -9.06 8.75
C ILE A 307 10.84 -8.29 10.00
N GLN A 308 10.07 -8.93 10.88
CA GLN A 308 9.80 -8.46 12.23
C GLN A 308 9.88 -9.64 13.18
N MET A 309 10.53 -9.44 14.31
CA MET A 309 10.71 -10.46 15.34
C MET A 309 10.28 -9.87 16.70
N ASP A 310 9.25 -10.46 17.27
CA ASP A 310 8.82 -10.21 18.65
C ASP A 310 9.18 -11.41 19.50
N ILE A 311 9.96 -11.20 20.55
CA ILE A 311 10.39 -12.26 21.49
C ILE A 311 9.95 -11.94 22.92
N LYS A 312 9.56 -12.97 23.64
CA LYS A 312 9.15 -12.91 25.05
C LYS A 312 10.17 -13.59 25.98
N ILE A 313 11.31 -14.00 25.42
CA ILE A 313 12.46 -14.63 26.09
C ILE A 313 13.72 -13.80 25.87
N HIS A 314 14.79 -14.12 26.60
CA HIS A 314 16.01 -13.30 26.63
C HIS A 314 16.89 -13.37 25.37
N GLY A 315 16.55 -14.17 24.38
CA GLY A 315 17.25 -14.27 23.11
C GLY A 315 16.91 -15.54 22.34
N LEU A 316 17.42 -15.63 21.13
CA LEU A 316 17.22 -16.77 20.23
C LEU A 316 18.58 -17.36 19.85
N THR A 317 18.66 -18.67 19.76
CA THR A 317 19.85 -19.34 19.23
C THR A 317 19.90 -19.19 17.70
N ARG A 318 21.10 -19.36 17.15
CA ARG A 318 21.27 -19.36 15.68
C ARG A 318 20.41 -20.43 15.01
N ALA A 319 20.32 -21.62 15.62
CA ALA A 319 19.54 -22.74 15.09
C ALA A 319 18.04 -22.37 14.97
N ILE A 320 17.46 -21.74 15.98
CA ILE A 320 16.06 -21.28 15.94
C ILE A 320 15.83 -20.29 14.81
N ILE A 321 16.72 -19.30 14.63
CA ILE A 321 16.60 -18.29 13.56
C ILE A 321 16.72 -18.93 12.17
N GLU A 322 17.66 -19.86 11.99
CA GLU A 322 17.85 -20.59 10.72
C GLU A 322 16.62 -21.43 10.37
N GLU A 323 16.05 -22.15 11.35
CA GLU A 323 14.84 -22.93 11.16
C GLU A 323 13.64 -22.04 10.82
N ALA A 324 13.45 -20.95 11.56
CA ALA A 324 12.36 -19.99 11.32
C ALA A 324 12.42 -19.37 9.90
N ILE A 325 13.61 -18.98 9.45
CA ILE A 325 13.80 -18.44 8.09
C ILE A 325 13.53 -19.52 7.04
N ALA A 326 13.97 -20.76 7.26
CA ALA A 326 13.75 -21.86 6.32
C ALA A 326 12.25 -22.22 6.20
N LYS A 327 11.55 -22.34 7.33
CA LYS A 327 10.12 -22.63 7.38
C LYS A 327 9.28 -21.52 6.75
N THR A 328 9.56 -20.26 7.09
CA THR A 328 8.84 -19.12 6.49
C THR A 328 9.14 -18.97 5.00
N ARG A 329 10.35 -19.31 4.51
CA ARG A 329 10.64 -19.34 3.08
C ARG A 329 9.78 -20.37 2.36
N LYS A 330 9.72 -21.60 2.85
CA LYS A 330 8.89 -22.67 2.27
C LYS A 330 7.42 -22.28 2.21
N ALA A 331 6.89 -21.70 3.30
CA ALA A 331 5.51 -21.27 3.39
C ALA A 331 5.19 -20.11 2.44
N ARG A 332 6.06 -19.09 2.33
CA ARG A 332 5.87 -17.95 1.40
C ARG A 332 5.84 -18.39 -0.06
N LEU A 333 6.77 -19.26 -0.46
CA LEU A 333 6.79 -19.82 -1.82
C LEU A 333 5.49 -20.57 -2.12
N TYR A 334 5.03 -21.42 -1.20
CA TYR A 334 3.76 -22.12 -1.36
C TYR A 334 2.57 -21.14 -1.50
N ILE A 335 2.51 -20.08 -0.68
CA ILE A 335 1.45 -19.07 -0.77
C ILE A 335 1.46 -18.36 -2.13
N MET A 336 2.63 -17.98 -2.63
CA MET A 336 2.76 -17.33 -3.93
C MET A 336 2.37 -18.25 -5.08
N ASP A 337 2.91 -19.47 -5.09
CA ASP A 337 2.81 -20.38 -6.24
C ASP A 337 1.46 -21.10 -6.30
N GLU A 338 0.89 -21.48 -5.15
CA GLU A 338 -0.30 -22.33 -5.10
C GLU A 338 -1.59 -21.58 -4.77
N VAL A 339 -1.50 -20.32 -4.31
CA VAL A 339 -2.68 -19.56 -3.88
C VAL A 339 -2.78 -18.23 -4.62
N MET A 340 -1.81 -17.34 -4.45
CA MET A 340 -1.86 -16.00 -5.04
C MET A 340 -1.84 -16.04 -6.56
N SER A 341 -0.98 -16.89 -7.15
CA SER A 341 -0.85 -17.04 -8.61
C SER A 341 -2.15 -17.50 -9.29
N LYS A 342 -3.01 -18.25 -8.58
CA LYS A 342 -4.33 -18.67 -9.10
C LYS A 342 -5.35 -17.54 -9.14
N ALA A 343 -5.21 -16.56 -8.27
CA ALA A 343 -6.05 -15.36 -8.27
C ALA A 343 -5.53 -14.32 -9.27
N ILE A 344 -4.23 -14.06 -9.24
CA ILE A 344 -3.54 -13.18 -10.17
C ILE A 344 -2.05 -13.56 -10.24
N ASN A 345 -1.57 -13.88 -11.43
CA ASN A 345 -0.20 -14.36 -11.62
C ASN A 345 0.78 -13.26 -12.02
N GLU A 346 0.29 -12.25 -12.74
CA GLU A 346 1.09 -11.13 -13.25
C GLU A 346 0.32 -9.82 -13.07
N PRO A 347 1.02 -8.67 -12.92
CA PRO A 347 0.37 -7.37 -12.96
C PRO A 347 -0.40 -7.18 -14.27
N ARG A 348 -1.58 -6.56 -14.19
CA ARG A 348 -2.32 -6.20 -15.38
C ARG A 348 -1.53 -5.24 -16.25
N ALA A 349 -1.64 -5.40 -17.57
CA ALA A 349 -0.90 -4.57 -18.53
C ALA A 349 -1.33 -3.09 -18.52
N GLU A 350 -2.57 -2.83 -18.10
CA GLU A 350 -3.14 -1.49 -18.01
C GLU A 350 -3.75 -1.25 -16.64
N VAL A 351 -3.77 0.01 -16.21
CA VAL A 351 -4.49 0.42 -15.01
C VAL A 351 -5.99 0.20 -15.15
N GLY A 352 -6.67 -0.04 -14.04
CA GLY A 352 -8.11 -0.31 -14.01
C GLY A 352 -8.94 0.78 -14.73
N GLU A 353 -10.15 0.40 -15.16
CA GLU A 353 -11.06 1.29 -15.92
C GLU A 353 -11.32 2.63 -15.20
N TYR A 354 -11.48 2.58 -13.88
CA TYR A 354 -11.76 3.76 -13.05
C TYR A 354 -10.50 4.46 -12.53
N ALA A 355 -9.32 3.88 -12.76
CA ALA A 355 -8.06 4.53 -12.41
C ALA A 355 -7.77 5.69 -13.36
N PRO A 356 -7.24 6.80 -12.87
CA PRO A 356 -6.80 7.88 -13.74
C PRO A 356 -5.65 7.40 -14.62
N LYS A 357 -5.75 7.65 -15.93
CA LYS A 357 -4.67 7.40 -16.90
C LYS A 357 -3.74 8.60 -16.92
N ILE A 358 -2.48 8.40 -17.25
CA ILE A 358 -1.48 9.47 -17.37
C ILE A 358 -0.90 9.45 -18.78
N ILE A 359 -0.94 10.61 -19.45
CA ILE A 359 -0.18 10.88 -20.66
C ILE A 359 1.02 11.73 -20.27
N GLN A 360 2.22 11.24 -20.57
CA GLN A 360 3.44 12.02 -20.39
C GLN A 360 3.88 12.66 -21.70
N MET A 361 4.34 13.90 -21.63
CA MET A 361 4.99 14.59 -22.73
C MET A 361 6.13 15.48 -22.21
N GLN A 362 7.15 15.68 -23.02
CA GLN A 362 8.27 16.57 -22.72
C GLN A 362 8.12 17.86 -23.48
N ILE A 363 8.27 18.99 -22.80
CA ILE A 363 8.31 20.32 -23.40
C ILE A 363 9.64 21.02 -23.10
N ASP A 364 9.97 22.03 -23.88
CA ASP A 364 11.11 22.88 -23.60
C ASP A 364 10.87 23.62 -22.25
N PRO A 365 11.78 23.55 -21.27
CA PRO A 365 11.64 24.27 -20.01
C PRO A 365 11.40 25.79 -20.17
N GLN A 366 11.92 26.40 -21.26
CA GLN A 366 11.68 27.81 -21.54
C GLN A 366 10.22 28.12 -21.91
N LYS A 367 9.45 27.08 -22.32
CA LYS A 367 8.03 27.20 -22.67
C LYS A 367 7.07 26.91 -21.51
N ILE A 368 7.56 26.49 -20.36
CA ILE A 368 6.73 26.25 -19.16
C ILE A 368 5.90 27.48 -18.83
N GLY A 369 6.50 28.66 -18.88
CA GLY A 369 5.82 29.94 -18.64
C GLY A 369 4.64 30.20 -19.58
N ASP A 370 4.74 29.77 -20.84
CA ASP A 370 3.66 29.93 -21.85
C ASP A 370 2.49 28.99 -21.54
N VAL A 371 2.78 27.75 -21.11
CA VAL A 371 1.77 26.74 -20.73
C VAL A 371 1.07 27.13 -19.43
N VAL A 372 1.82 27.55 -18.44
CA VAL A 372 1.26 27.99 -17.14
C VAL A 372 0.47 29.28 -17.31
N GLY A 373 1.01 30.21 -18.09
CA GLY A 373 0.41 31.53 -18.30
C GLY A 373 0.51 32.43 -17.07
N GLN A 374 0.09 33.69 -17.23
CA GLN A 374 0.15 34.67 -16.16
C GLN A 374 -0.72 34.23 -14.96
N ARG A 375 -0.11 34.00 -13.81
CA ARG A 375 -0.75 33.50 -12.57
C ARG A 375 -1.55 32.20 -12.78
N GLY A 376 -1.09 31.31 -13.65
CA GLY A 376 -1.73 30.03 -13.91
C GLY A 376 -2.97 30.08 -14.83
N LYS A 377 -3.26 31.23 -15.45
CA LYS A 377 -4.50 31.44 -16.22
C LYS A 377 -4.65 30.47 -17.39
N THR A 378 -3.56 30.18 -18.12
CA THR A 378 -3.62 29.30 -19.29
C THR A 378 -3.83 27.84 -18.88
N ILE A 379 -3.02 27.35 -17.95
CA ILE A 379 -3.14 25.95 -17.50
C ILE A 379 -4.50 25.68 -16.84
N ASN A 380 -5.01 26.62 -16.02
CA ASN A 380 -6.31 26.47 -15.39
C ASN A 380 -7.46 26.44 -16.41
N ALA A 381 -7.37 27.24 -17.50
CA ALA A 381 -8.36 27.21 -18.58
C ALA A 381 -8.35 25.85 -19.31
N ILE A 382 -7.17 25.27 -19.53
CA ILE A 382 -7.05 23.91 -20.12
C ILE A 382 -7.68 22.87 -19.19
N ILE A 383 -7.36 22.91 -17.90
CA ILE A 383 -7.90 22.00 -16.88
C ILE A 383 -9.43 22.10 -16.82
N GLU A 384 -9.99 23.32 -16.78
CA GLU A 384 -11.43 23.56 -16.73
C GLU A 384 -12.15 23.06 -17.99
N GLN A 385 -11.54 23.29 -19.17
CA GLN A 385 -12.12 22.89 -20.46
C GLN A 385 -12.10 21.38 -20.67
N THR A 386 -11.07 20.68 -20.17
CA THR A 386 -10.83 19.26 -20.50
C THR A 386 -11.12 18.30 -19.35
N GLY A 387 -11.31 18.83 -18.13
CA GLY A 387 -11.59 18.03 -16.93
C GLY A 387 -10.43 17.18 -16.42
N VAL A 388 -9.20 17.45 -16.89
CA VAL A 388 -7.98 16.70 -16.50
C VAL A 388 -7.21 17.44 -15.41
N LYS A 389 -6.27 16.74 -14.75
CA LYS A 389 -5.21 17.36 -13.94
C LYS A 389 -3.92 17.44 -14.76
N ILE A 390 -3.16 18.51 -14.61
CA ILE A 390 -1.90 18.73 -15.32
C ILE A 390 -0.84 19.13 -14.30
N ASP A 391 0.23 18.33 -14.24
CA ASP A 391 1.42 18.61 -13.46
C ASP A 391 2.61 18.87 -14.40
N ILE A 392 3.43 19.88 -14.09
CA ILE A 392 4.61 20.25 -14.88
C ILE A 392 5.79 20.37 -13.91
N THR A 393 6.86 19.67 -14.22
CA THR A 393 8.13 19.75 -13.48
C THR A 393 9.06 20.79 -14.09
N ASP A 394 10.06 21.26 -13.30
CA ASP A 394 10.97 22.33 -13.73
C ASP A 394 11.85 21.93 -14.93
N ASP A 395 12.03 20.65 -15.20
CA ASP A 395 12.74 20.10 -16.36
C ASP A 395 11.87 19.96 -17.62
N GLY A 396 10.59 20.35 -17.52
CA GLY A 396 9.64 20.34 -18.64
C GLY A 396 8.89 19.03 -18.87
N ALA A 397 8.93 18.06 -17.92
CA ALA A 397 8.07 16.90 -17.99
C ALA A 397 6.63 17.32 -17.63
N VAL A 398 5.69 17.02 -18.51
CA VAL A 398 4.25 17.33 -18.35
C VAL A 398 3.50 16.01 -18.19
N SER A 399 2.77 15.87 -17.10
CA SER A 399 1.88 14.75 -16.82
C SER A 399 0.42 15.20 -16.91
N ILE A 400 -0.33 14.66 -17.86
CA ILE A 400 -1.76 14.92 -18.06
C ILE A 400 -2.52 13.72 -17.51
N CYS A 401 -3.29 13.92 -16.44
CA CYS A 401 -3.95 12.87 -15.71
C CYS A 401 -5.47 13.01 -15.76
N GLY A 402 -6.18 11.94 -16.13
CA GLY A 402 -7.64 11.93 -16.20
C GLY A 402 -8.22 10.53 -16.43
N THR A 403 -9.53 10.42 -16.30
CA THR A 403 -10.28 9.18 -16.58
C THR A 403 -10.89 9.21 -17.99
N ASP A 404 -11.06 10.39 -18.59
CA ASP A 404 -11.57 10.56 -19.95
C ASP A 404 -10.43 10.71 -20.97
N ALA A 405 -10.24 9.70 -21.81
CA ALA A 405 -9.22 9.69 -22.85
C ALA A 405 -9.38 10.86 -23.86
N THR A 406 -10.61 11.30 -24.12
CA THR A 406 -10.89 12.39 -25.04
C THR A 406 -10.40 13.73 -24.49
N GLY A 407 -10.72 14.01 -23.21
CA GLY A 407 -10.25 15.21 -22.52
C GLY A 407 -8.72 15.24 -22.38
N MET A 408 -8.11 14.10 -22.09
CA MET A 408 -6.65 13.99 -21.99
C MET A 408 -5.95 14.29 -23.32
N GLU A 409 -6.45 13.71 -24.43
CA GLU A 409 -5.89 13.95 -25.75
C GLU A 409 -6.12 15.40 -26.21
N GLN A 410 -7.25 16.00 -25.85
CA GLN A 410 -7.52 17.41 -26.08
C GLN A 410 -6.53 18.30 -25.32
N ALA A 411 -6.29 18.03 -24.03
CA ALA A 411 -5.30 18.76 -23.23
C ALA A 411 -3.89 18.63 -23.82
N ARG A 412 -3.50 17.42 -24.24
CA ARG A 412 -2.21 17.17 -24.91
C ARG A 412 -2.07 18.03 -26.19
N LYS A 413 -3.09 18.07 -27.02
CA LYS A 413 -3.10 18.89 -28.23
C LYS A 413 -2.99 20.38 -27.92
N LEU A 414 -3.71 20.86 -26.91
CA LEU A 414 -3.67 22.27 -26.51
C LEU A 414 -2.25 22.65 -26.04
N ILE A 415 -1.63 21.84 -25.14
CA ILE A 415 -0.28 22.09 -24.67
C ILE A 415 0.71 22.03 -25.84
N TYR A 416 0.64 20.99 -26.68
CA TYR A 416 1.51 20.85 -27.83
C TYR A 416 1.45 22.08 -28.72
N THR A 417 0.25 22.62 -28.96
CA THR A 417 0.03 23.83 -29.77
C THR A 417 0.66 25.08 -29.15
N ILE A 418 0.61 25.20 -27.79
CA ILE A 418 1.20 26.35 -27.09
C ILE A 418 2.72 26.35 -27.23
N VAL A 419 3.35 25.17 -27.08
CA VAL A 419 4.82 25.04 -27.05
C VAL A 419 5.44 24.95 -28.45
N THR A 420 4.64 24.62 -29.49
CA THR A 420 5.15 24.50 -30.85
C THR A 420 5.41 25.88 -31.45
N ASP A 421 6.59 26.07 -32.01
CA ASP A 421 6.88 27.22 -32.87
C ASP A 421 6.44 26.92 -34.28
N PHE A 422 5.55 27.80 -34.82
CA PHE A 422 5.02 27.66 -36.15
C PHE A 422 5.92 28.37 -37.15
N GLU A 423 6.35 27.62 -38.16
CA GLU A 423 7.25 28.12 -39.20
C GLU A 423 6.51 28.51 -40.47
N ALA A 424 7.12 29.43 -41.22
CA ALA A 424 6.62 29.81 -42.53
C ALA A 424 6.56 28.60 -43.49
N GLY A 425 5.42 28.42 -44.12
CA GLY A 425 5.16 27.34 -45.07
C GLY A 425 4.36 26.16 -44.49
N GLN A 426 4.09 26.10 -43.19
CA GLN A 426 3.22 25.08 -42.60
C GLN A 426 1.76 25.37 -42.97
N VAL A 427 1.01 24.27 -43.25
CA VAL A 427 -0.44 24.32 -43.46
C VAL A 427 -1.11 24.05 -42.12
N LEU A 428 -1.97 24.94 -41.67
CA LEU A 428 -2.70 24.91 -40.43
C LEU A 428 -4.20 24.97 -40.69
N GLU A 429 -4.97 24.42 -39.77
CA GLU A 429 -6.44 24.58 -39.77
C GLU A 429 -6.81 25.50 -38.62
N GLY A 430 -7.67 26.47 -38.86
CA GLY A 430 -8.08 27.42 -37.84
C GLY A 430 -9.50 27.92 -38.05
N LYS A 431 -10.04 28.57 -37.03
CA LYS A 431 -11.41 29.09 -36.98
C LYS A 431 -11.40 30.60 -37.15
N VAL A 432 -12.26 31.12 -38.02
CA VAL A 432 -12.45 32.58 -38.22
C VAL A 432 -13.11 33.17 -36.98
N ILE A 433 -12.36 34.00 -36.25
CA ILE A 433 -12.81 34.61 -34.97
C ILE A 433 -13.21 36.08 -35.10
N SER A 434 -12.73 36.77 -36.15
CA SER A 434 -13.05 38.16 -36.41
C SER A 434 -12.85 38.50 -37.87
N ILE A 435 -13.76 39.30 -38.44
CA ILE A 435 -13.71 39.81 -39.81
C ILE A 435 -13.58 41.32 -39.74
N LYS A 436 -12.67 41.86 -40.56
CA LYS A 436 -12.43 43.29 -40.76
C LYS A 436 -12.41 43.58 -42.29
N GLU A 437 -12.58 44.84 -42.69
CA GLU A 437 -12.53 45.25 -44.10
C GLU A 437 -11.24 44.81 -44.83
N PHE A 438 -10.12 44.72 -44.09
CA PHE A 438 -8.81 44.39 -44.67
C PHE A 438 -8.44 42.91 -44.57
N GLY A 439 -9.24 42.06 -43.91
CA GLY A 439 -8.97 40.63 -43.76
C GLY A 439 -9.70 39.96 -42.62
N ALA A 440 -9.46 38.66 -42.45
CA ALA A 440 -10.01 37.84 -41.38
C ALA A 440 -8.92 37.43 -40.37
N PHE A 441 -9.27 37.39 -39.10
CA PHE A 441 -8.44 36.79 -38.04
C PHE A 441 -8.85 35.35 -37.83
N VAL A 442 -7.87 34.48 -37.91
CA VAL A 442 -8.06 33.03 -37.81
C VAL A 442 -7.31 32.56 -36.55
N GLU A 443 -8.04 32.00 -35.60
CA GLU A 443 -7.46 31.29 -34.45
C GLU A 443 -7.08 29.88 -34.92
N PHE A 444 -5.79 29.57 -34.97
CA PHE A 444 -5.24 28.31 -35.42
C PHE A 444 -4.74 27.43 -34.28
N ALA A 445 -4.71 28.01 -33.09
CA ALA A 445 -4.40 27.36 -31.83
C ALA A 445 -5.01 28.16 -30.67
N PRO A 446 -5.31 27.56 -29.52
CA PRO A 446 -5.90 28.28 -28.41
C PRO A 446 -5.10 29.51 -28.01
N GLY A 447 -5.73 30.68 -28.13
CA GLY A 447 -5.10 31.98 -27.86
C GLY A 447 -4.02 32.40 -28.85
N LYS A 448 -3.80 31.66 -29.95
CA LYS A 448 -2.92 32.04 -31.06
C LYS A 448 -3.73 32.37 -32.30
N GLU A 449 -3.74 33.60 -32.68
CA GLU A 449 -4.43 34.09 -33.86
C GLU A 449 -3.44 34.64 -34.90
N GLY A 450 -3.87 34.62 -36.14
CA GLY A 450 -3.13 35.26 -37.22
C GLY A 450 -4.07 35.83 -38.26
N MET A 451 -3.56 36.79 -39.03
CA MET A 451 -4.36 37.52 -40.01
C MET A 451 -4.23 36.90 -41.41
N VAL A 452 -5.35 36.66 -42.05
CA VAL A 452 -5.45 36.42 -43.48
C VAL A 452 -5.88 37.73 -44.11
N HIS A 453 -4.94 38.41 -44.79
CA HIS A 453 -5.27 39.63 -45.53
C HIS A 453 -6.24 39.34 -46.68
N ILE A 454 -7.16 40.27 -47.02
CA ILE A 454 -8.18 40.10 -48.07
C ILE A 454 -7.56 39.61 -49.39
N SER A 455 -6.37 40.06 -49.74
CA SER A 455 -5.67 39.64 -50.99
C SER A 455 -5.08 38.20 -50.90
N LYS A 456 -5.15 37.56 -49.74
CA LYS A 456 -4.63 36.20 -49.45
C LYS A 456 -5.74 35.18 -49.19
N ILE A 457 -7.03 35.58 -49.27
CA ILE A 457 -8.18 34.70 -49.07
C ILE A 457 -8.40 33.81 -50.27
N SER A 458 -8.43 34.37 -51.50
CA SER A 458 -8.68 33.63 -52.72
C SER A 458 -7.69 34.02 -53.85
N LYS A 459 -7.56 33.15 -54.86
CA LYS A 459 -6.86 33.45 -56.13
C LYS A 459 -7.60 34.48 -56.97
N GLU A 460 -8.93 34.55 -56.83
CA GLU A 460 -9.77 35.55 -57.43
C GLU A 460 -9.86 36.81 -56.56
N ARG A 461 -10.21 37.96 -57.18
CA ARG A 461 -10.32 39.22 -56.44
C ARG A 461 -11.55 39.20 -55.53
N VAL A 462 -11.34 39.31 -54.22
CA VAL A 462 -12.37 39.41 -53.17
C VAL A 462 -12.61 40.92 -52.92
N ASN A 463 -13.86 41.39 -53.06
CA ASN A 463 -14.22 42.79 -52.82
C ASN A 463 -14.54 43.02 -51.30
N HIS A 464 -15.27 42.12 -50.67
CA HIS A 464 -15.54 42.16 -49.26
C HIS A 464 -15.22 40.79 -48.64
N VAL A 465 -14.65 40.78 -47.45
CA VAL A 465 -14.23 39.54 -46.78
C VAL A 465 -15.43 38.66 -46.45
N GLU A 466 -16.57 39.27 -46.12
CA GLU A 466 -17.84 38.62 -45.83
C GLU A 466 -18.46 37.88 -47.02
N ASP A 467 -18.03 38.20 -48.28
CA ASP A 467 -18.48 37.48 -49.48
C ASP A 467 -17.94 36.04 -49.51
N VAL A 468 -16.85 35.74 -48.77
CA VAL A 468 -16.14 34.47 -48.83
C VAL A 468 -16.03 33.77 -47.46
N LEU A 469 -16.01 34.52 -46.37
CA LEU A 469 -15.81 34.02 -45.02
C LEU A 469 -16.90 34.52 -44.08
N THR A 470 -17.36 33.61 -43.19
CA THR A 470 -18.26 33.95 -42.09
C THR A 470 -17.58 33.67 -40.73
N LEU A 471 -18.04 34.37 -39.68
CA LEU A 471 -17.59 34.10 -38.32
C LEU A 471 -17.87 32.66 -37.94
N GLY A 472 -16.85 31.96 -37.47
CA GLY A 472 -16.95 30.59 -37.05
C GLY A 472 -16.54 29.57 -38.13
N ASP A 473 -16.29 29.98 -39.37
CA ASP A 473 -15.81 29.08 -40.43
C ASP A 473 -14.48 28.45 -40.06
N THR A 474 -14.34 27.13 -40.35
CA THR A 474 -13.07 26.42 -40.24
C THR A 474 -12.35 26.47 -41.58
N VAL A 475 -11.17 27.07 -41.63
CA VAL A 475 -10.39 27.31 -42.84
C VAL A 475 -8.99 26.73 -42.72
N LYS A 476 -8.47 26.26 -43.90
CA LYS A 476 -7.04 25.87 -43.98
C LYS A 476 -6.23 27.09 -44.45
N VAL A 477 -5.12 27.32 -43.78
CA VAL A 477 -4.22 28.44 -44.01
C VAL A 477 -2.76 27.99 -44.07
N VAL A 478 -1.97 28.64 -44.91
CA VAL A 478 -0.50 28.48 -44.89
C VAL A 478 0.09 29.61 -44.06
N CYS A 479 0.92 29.26 -43.09
CA CYS A 479 1.69 30.23 -42.30
C CYS A 479 2.70 30.95 -43.21
N LEU A 480 2.68 32.28 -43.24
CA LEU A 480 3.63 33.10 -43.96
C LEU A 480 4.76 33.64 -43.08
N GLY A 481 4.74 33.24 -41.76
CA GLY A 481 5.63 33.74 -40.74
C GLY A 481 5.02 34.90 -39.93
N LYS A 482 5.83 35.51 -39.09
CA LYS A 482 5.44 36.68 -38.26
C LYS A 482 5.74 37.99 -38.95
N ASP A 483 4.82 38.94 -38.82
CA ASP A 483 5.03 40.31 -39.27
C ASP A 483 6.02 41.08 -38.39
N LYS A 484 6.34 42.32 -38.73
CA LYS A 484 7.27 43.19 -37.95
C LYS A 484 6.82 43.48 -36.52
N MET A 485 5.53 43.17 -36.23
CA MET A 485 4.93 43.32 -34.91
C MET A 485 4.81 41.98 -34.16
N GLY A 486 5.41 40.91 -34.68
CA GLY A 486 5.37 39.56 -34.09
C GLY A 486 4.07 38.79 -34.29
N ARG A 487 3.12 39.28 -35.11
CA ARG A 487 1.82 38.64 -35.36
C ARG A 487 1.91 37.69 -36.54
N PHE A 488 1.25 36.52 -36.46
CA PHE A 488 1.20 35.56 -37.55
C PHE A 488 0.42 36.10 -38.71
N SER A 489 0.95 35.87 -39.94
CA SER A 489 0.31 36.20 -41.22
C SER A 489 0.05 34.91 -41.97
N PHE A 490 -1.15 34.79 -42.57
CA PHE A 490 -1.62 33.58 -43.23
C PHE A 490 -2.09 33.82 -44.64
N SER A 491 -2.10 32.74 -45.44
CA SER A 491 -2.65 32.71 -46.75
C SER A 491 -3.55 31.49 -46.97
N MET A 492 -4.76 31.68 -47.41
CA MET A 492 -5.67 30.62 -47.85
C MET A 492 -5.43 30.22 -49.30
N LYS A 493 -5.12 31.17 -50.16
CA LYS A 493 -4.90 30.92 -51.58
C LYS A 493 -3.71 30.03 -51.90
N ASP A 494 -2.71 29.98 -51.00
CA ASP A 494 -1.48 29.22 -51.18
C ASP A 494 -1.60 27.78 -50.63
N VAL A 495 -2.76 27.41 -50.06
CA VAL A 495 -3.05 26.06 -49.53
C VAL A 495 -3.11 25.01 -50.63
N ALA A 496 -3.68 25.38 -51.81
CA ALA A 496 -3.88 24.43 -52.90
C ALA A 496 -2.58 23.95 -53.58
N ASP A 497 -1.47 24.64 -53.35
CA ASP A 497 -0.19 24.35 -54.00
C ASP A 497 0.75 23.48 -53.11
N LYS A 498 0.32 23.09 -51.89
CA LYS A 498 1.09 22.24 -50.99
C LYS A 498 0.34 20.95 -50.65
N LYS A 499 0.95 19.81 -50.97
CA LYS A 499 0.49 18.50 -50.48
C LYS A 499 0.69 18.42 -48.97
N LEU A 500 -0.35 17.91 -48.24
CA LEU A 500 -0.30 17.53 -46.84
C LEU A 500 0.80 16.53 -46.58
#